data_59ee3e51d25fefad0f2cdc7d0ca0a09b
#
_entry.id   59ee3e51d25fefad0f2cdc7d0ca0a09b
#
_cell.length_a   1.000
_cell.length_b   1.000
_cell.length_c   1.000
_cell.angle_alpha   90.00
_cell.angle_beta   90.00
_cell.angle_gamma   90.00
#
_symmetry.space_group_name_H-M   'P 1'
#
loop_
_entity.id
_entity.type
_entity.pdbx_description
1 polymer ?
#
loop_
_entity_poly.entity_id
_entity_poly.type
_entity_poly.pdbx_seq_one_letter_code
_entity_poly.pdbx_strand_id
1 'polypeptide(L)'
;PFTETEATRYGNQVHESLELYVRDGKPIPPEHSQFKEVVDKLLAKNGRKIAEFEMALDIDLNIVGWKDKNAWVRGIADLLIIDDDNLTAWVVDYKTGNNKYPDREQLTLMSLMVFQYFPHIRKVNSALLFLVKNDMVRAQMMREQAEAEWWKYRERYARLEASFSNDVWNP
;
A
#
# COMPACT_ATOMS: atom_id res chain seq x y z
N PRO A 1 20.55 18.44 -5.95
CA PRO A 1 19.93 17.55 -6.90
C PRO A 1 19.83 16.14 -6.37
N PHE A 2 18.69 15.53 -6.57
CA PHE A 2 18.43 14.17 -6.13
C PHE A 2 19.15 13.18 -7.05
N THR A 3 19.94 12.27 -6.47
CA THR A 3 20.62 11.22 -7.22
C THR A 3 19.99 9.88 -6.90
N GLU A 4 19.47 9.21 -7.91
CA GLU A 4 18.92 7.87 -7.74
C GLU A 4 20.04 6.86 -7.48
N THR A 5 19.91 6.08 -6.39
CA THR A 5 20.86 5.02 -6.09
C THR A 5 20.55 3.77 -6.91
N GLU A 6 21.52 2.84 -7.00
CA GLU A 6 21.27 1.55 -7.64
C GLU A 6 20.16 0.77 -6.97
N ALA A 7 20.10 0.82 -5.63
CA ALA A 7 19.05 0.14 -4.87
C ALA A 7 17.67 0.73 -5.19
N THR A 8 17.56 2.05 -5.28
CA THR A 8 16.32 2.74 -5.62
C THR A 8 15.89 2.40 -7.05
N ARG A 9 16.84 2.39 -7.97
CA ARG A 9 16.58 2.03 -9.37
C ARG A 9 16.08 0.60 -9.49
N TYR A 10 16.73 -0.32 -8.79
CA TYR A 10 16.32 -1.71 -8.76
C TYR A 10 14.88 -1.84 -8.22
N GLY A 11 14.59 -1.16 -7.12
CA GLY A 11 13.25 -1.16 -6.54
C GLY A 11 12.20 -0.66 -7.52
N ASN A 12 12.48 0.44 -8.21
CA ASN A 12 11.56 1.00 -9.20
C ASN A 12 11.32 0.05 -10.36
N GLN A 13 12.38 -0.64 -10.82
CA GLN A 13 12.26 -1.61 -11.91
C GLN A 13 11.43 -2.82 -11.50
N VAL A 14 11.63 -3.32 -10.29
CA VAL A 14 10.83 -4.44 -9.77
C VAL A 14 9.37 -4.05 -9.65
N HIS A 15 9.07 -2.89 -9.05
CA HIS A 15 7.70 -2.40 -8.93
C HIS A 15 7.01 -2.28 -10.29
N GLU A 16 7.71 -1.70 -11.27
CA GLU A 16 7.15 -1.56 -12.62
C GLU A 16 6.87 -2.93 -13.25
N SER A 17 7.80 -3.87 -13.13
CA SER A 17 7.62 -5.21 -13.68
C SER A 17 6.38 -5.89 -13.11
N LEU A 18 6.18 -5.81 -11.79
CA LEU A 18 5.05 -6.45 -11.13
C LEU A 18 3.74 -5.72 -11.43
N GLU A 19 3.77 -4.39 -11.51
CA GLU A 19 2.61 -3.60 -11.91
C GLU A 19 2.10 -4.03 -13.28
N LEU A 20 2.99 -4.10 -14.26
CA LEU A 20 2.62 -4.46 -15.63
C LEU A 20 2.12 -5.91 -15.70
N TYR A 21 2.71 -6.80 -14.91
CA TYR A 21 2.27 -8.18 -14.83
C TYR A 21 0.84 -8.28 -14.29
N VAL A 22 0.57 -7.59 -13.20
CA VAL A 22 -0.77 -7.63 -12.58
C VAL A 22 -1.82 -6.91 -13.44
N ARG A 23 -1.49 -5.72 -13.92
CA ARG A 23 -2.46 -4.89 -14.63
C ARG A 23 -2.70 -5.37 -16.05
N ASP A 24 -1.66 -5.67 -16.78
CA ASP A 24 -1.72 -5.91 -18.22
C ASP A 24 -1.38 -7.33 -18.64
N GLY A 25 -1.03 -8.21 -17.70
CA GLY A 25 -0.61 -9.57 -18.01
C GLY A 25 0.74 -9.67 -18.71
N LYS A 26 1.54 -8.60 -18.67
CA LYS A 26 2.86 -8.60 -19.29
C LYS A 26 3.80 -9.56 -18.55
N PRO A 27 4.52 -10.45 -19.26
CA PRO A 27 5.44 -11.36 -18.60
C PRO A 27 6.47 -10.63 -17.76
N ILE A 28 6.75 -11.16 -16.57
CA ILE A 28 7.80 -10.62 -15.71
C ILE A 28 9.15 -10.87 -16.39
N PRO A 29 10.00 -9.86 -16.53
CA PRO A 29 11.32 -10.04 -17.13
C PRO A 29 12.13 -11.13 -16.42
N PRO A 30 13.02 -11.86 -17.15
CA PRO A 30 13.81 -12.93 -16.54
C PRO A 30 14.57 -12.52 -15.29
N GLU A 31 15.09 -11.30 -15.24
CA GLU A 31 15.84 -10.78 -14.08
C GLU A 31 14.98 -10.61 -12.82
N HIS A 32 13.66 -10.62 -12.95
CA HIS A 32 12.73 -10.50 -11.82
C HIS A 32 11.85 -11.76 -11.67
N SER A 33 12.13 -12.82 -12.41
CA SER A 33 11.29 -14.01 -12.46
C SER A 33 11.16 -14.71 -11.12
N GLN A 34 12.12 -14.54 -10.22
CA GLN A 34 12.08 -15.12 -8.88
C GLN A 34 10.91 -14.61 -8.03
N PHE A 35 10.32 -13.48 -8.40
CA PHE A 35 9.20 -12.89 -7.65
C PHE A 35 7.84 -13.37 -8.15
N LYS A 36 7.80 -14.08 -9.28
CA LYS A 36 6.54 -14.51 -9.90
C LYS A 36 5.71 -15.40 -8.99
N GLU A 37 6.34 -16.38 -8.34
CA GLU A 37 5.63 -17.37 -7.53
C GLU A 37 4.84 -16.70 -6.39
N VAL A 38 5.47 -15.77 -5.65
CA VAL A 38 4.81 -15.12 -4.52
C VAL A 38 3.69 -14.20 -4.99
N VAL A 39 3.89 -13.51 -6.12
CA VAL A 39 2.84 -12.65 -6.69
C VAL A 39 1.66 -13.52 -7.19
N ASP A 40 1.95 -14.63 -7.84
CA ASP A 40 0.88 -15.53 -8.30
C ASP A 40 0.05 -16.08 -7.15
N LYS A 41 0.67 -16.36 -6.00
CA LYS A 41 -0.07 -16.77 -4.80
C LYS A 41 -1.04 -15.69 -4.34
N LEU A 42 -0.63 -14.43 -4.41
CA LEU A 42 -1.51 -13.31 -4.09
C LEU A 42 -2.65 -13.20 -5.12
N LEU A 43 -2.32 -13.35 -6.40
CA LEU A 43 -3.31 -13.25 -7.47
C LEU A 43 -4.31 -14.42 -7.45
N ALA A 44 -3.98 -15.52 -6.78
CA ALA A 44 -4.89 -16.66 -6.62
C ALA A 44 -6.00 -16.39 -5.59
N LYS A 45 -5.87 -15.32 -4.78
CA LYS A 45 -6.90 -14.95 -3.82
C LYS A 45 -8.15 -14.45 -4.54
N ASN A 46 -9.31 -14.70 -3.94
CA ASN A 46 -10.58 -14.21 -4.49
C ASN A 46 -10.63 -12.68 -4.46
N GLY A 47 -11.15 -12.09 -5.53
CA GLY A 47 -11.38 -10.67 -5.57
C GLY A 47 -10.81 -9.99 -6.81
N ARG A 48 -11.13 -8.71 -6.94
CA ARG A 48 -10.61 -7.87 -8.02
C ARG A 48 -9.17 -7.46 -7.68
N LYS A 49 -8.28 -7.51 -8.65
CA LYS A 49 -6.86 -7.15 -8.46
C LYS A 49 -6.62 -5.81 -9.13
N ILE A 50 -6.12 -4.86 -8.35
CA ILE A 50 -5.84 -3.50 -8.82
C ILE A 50 -4.38 -3.20 -8.49
N ALA A 51 -3.60 -2.88 -9.53
CA ALA A 51 -2.19 -2.52 -9.36
C ALA A 51 -2.04 -1.01 -9.24
N GLU A 52 -1.09 -0.57 -8.42
CA GLU A 52 -0.73 0.86 -8.27
C GLU A 52 -1.95 1.75 -8.02
N PHE A 53 -2.72 1.40 -6.99
CA PHE A 53 -3.92 2.15 -6.64
C PHE A 53 -3.57 3.36 -5.77
N GLU A 54 -3.76 4.54 -6.32
CA GLU A 54 -3.50 5.80 -5.63
C GLU A 54 -4.67 6.18 -4.72
N MET A 55 -4.37 6.54 -3.48
CA MET A 55 -5.35 6.98 -2.49
C MET A 55 -4.89 8.29 -1.87
N ALA A 56 -5.79 9.25 -1.76
CA ALA A 56 -5.52 10.51 -1.10
C ALA A 56 -6.75 11.00 -0.34
N LEU A 57 -6.54 11.47 0.88
CA LEU A 57 -7.61 11.97 1.74
C LEU A 57 -7.24 13.34 2.28
N ASP A 58 -8.24 14.21 2.47
CA ASP A 58 -8.04 15.45 3.19
C ASP A 58 -8.11 15.21 4.71
N ILE A 59 -7.97 16.27 5.51
CA ILE A 59 -7.98 16.15 6.98
C ILE A 59 -9.35 15.68 7.53
N ASP A 60 -10.41 15.86 6.76
CA ASP A 60 -11.75 15.42 7.12
C ASP A 60 -12.07 14.02 6.58
N LEU A 61 -11.05 13.35 6.04
CA LEU A 61 -11.13 11.99 5.48
C LEU A 61 -11.98 11.89 4.21
N ASN A 62 -12.17 13.00 3.51
CA ASN A 62 -12.79 12.98 2.20
C ASN A 62 -11.78 12.55 1.15
N ILE A 63 -12.23 11.77 0.19
CA ILE A 63 -11.39 11.37 -0.93
C ILE A 63 -11.13 12.61 -1.80
N VAL A 64 -9.87 12.89 -2.07
CA VAL A 64 -9.45 14.00 -2.93
C VAL A 64 -8.52 13.48 -4.02
N GLY A 65 -8.26 14.30 -5.03
CA GLY A 65 -7.32 13.93 -6.09
C GLY A 65 -5.90 13.80 -5.54
N TRP A 66 -5.09 12.98 -6.23
CA TRP A 66 -3.71 12.75 -5.83
C TRP A 66 -2.89 14.04 -5.68
N LYS A 67 -3.15 15.01 -6.55
CA LYS A 67 -2.43 16.29 -6.56
C LYS A 67 -3.18 17.41 -5.86
N ASP A 68 -4.28 17.10 -5.19
CA ASP A 68 -5.07 18.12 -4.49
C ASP A 68 -4.23 18.76 -3.38
N LYS A 69 -4.24 20.10 -3.33
CA LYS A 69 -3.49 20.85 -2.32
C LYS A 69 -3.97 20.58 -0.89
N ASN A 70 -5.20 20.11 -0.74
CA ASN A 70 -5.78 19.79 0.56
C ASN A 70 -5.53 18.36 0.98
N ALA A 71 -4.83 17.56 0.15
CA ALA A 71 -4.50 16.19 0.52
C ALA A 71 -3.63 16.20 1.78
N TRP A 72 -4.14 15.54 2.81
CA TRP A 72 -3.45 15.41 4.09
C TRP A 72 -2.61 14.15 4.16
N VAL A 73 -3.13 13.07 3.60
CA VAL A 73 -2.43 11.79 3.53
C VAL A 73 -2.58 11.21 2.14
N ARG A 74 -1.49 10.62 1.63
CA ARG A 74 -1.46 9.94 0.34
C ARG A 74 -0.82 8.57 0.51
N GLY A 75 -1.26 7.63 -0.29
CA GLY A 75 -0.65 6.31 -0.33
C GLY A 75 -0.90 5.64 -1.66
N ILE A 76 0.02 4.77 -2.06
CA ILE A 76 -0.14 3.94 -3.25
C ILE A 76 -0.10 2.49 -2.79
N ALA A 77 -1.17 1.75 -3.09
CA ALA A 77 -1.16 0.31 -2.88
C ALA A 77 -0.55 -0.34 -4.11
N ASP A 78 0.59 -1.01 -3.95
CA ASP A 78 1.22 -1.70 -5.07
C ASP A 78 0.29 -2.77 -5.64
N LEU A 79 -0.40 -3.49 -4.76
CA LEU A 79 -1.44 -4.44 -5.14
C LEU A 79 -2.59 -4.34 -4.14
N LEU A 80 -3.79 -4.17 -4.67
CA LEU A 80 -5.01 -4.14 -3.88
C LEU A 80 -5.94 -5.25 -4.39
N ILE A 81 -6.44 -6.07 -3.47
CA ILE A 81 -7.36 -7.15 -3.80
C ILE A 81 -8.65 -6.89 -3.03
N ILE A 82 -9.75 -6.71 -3.76
CA ILE A 82 -11.06 -6.41 -3.19
C ILE A 82 -11.97 -7.60 -3.40
N ASP A 83 -12.29 -8.28 -2.33
CA ASP A 83 -13.24 -9.41 -2.34
C ASP A 83 -14.61 -8.89 -1.89
N ASP A 84 -15.43 -8.52 -2.87
CA ASP A 84 -16.75 -7.94 -2.61
C ASP A 84 -17.71 -8.95 -1.96
N ASP A 85 -17.55 -10.24 -2.25
CA ASP A 85 -18.43 -11.28 -1.74
C ASP A 85 -18.18 -11.53 -0.25
N ASN A 86 -16.93 -11.55 0.15
CA ASN A 86 -16.54 -11.79 1.54
C ASN A 86 -16.28 -10.50 2.33
N LEU A 87 -16.47 -9.34 1.70
CA LEU A 87 -16.31 -8.01 2.30
C LEU A 87 -14.93 -7.83 2.92
N THR A 88 -13.91 -8.38 2.26
CA THR A 88 -12.52 -8.33 2.72
C THR A 88 -11.62 -7.73 1.65
N ALA A 89 -10.51 -7.19 2.10
CA ALA A 89 -9.50 -6.65 1.18
C ALA A 89 -8.10 -7.07 1.64
N TRP A 90 -7.20 -7.17 0.66
CA TRP A 90 -5.76 -7.24 0.89
C TRP A 90 -5.14 -6.00 0.27
N VAL A 91 -4.27 -5.34 1.02
CA VAL A 91 -3.47 -4.23 0.52
C VAL A 91 -2.00 -4.57 0.74
N VAL A 92 -1.23 -4.58 -0.33
CA VAL A 92 0.15 -5.08 -0.32
C VAL A 92 1.10 -4.01 -0.83
N ASP A 93 2.20 -3.84 -0.12
CA ASP A 93 3.30 -2.99 -0.51
C ASP A 93 4.54 -3.86 -0.73
N TYR A 94 5.14 -3.78 -1.91
CA TYR A 94 6.36 -4.53 -2.21
C TYR A 94 7.58 -3.78 -1.69
N LYS A 95 8.47 -4.50 -1.03
CA LYS A 95 9.74 -3.97 -0.54
C LYS A 95 10.88 -4.77 -1.16
N THR A 96 11.88 -4.08 -1.68
CA THR A 96 13.09 -4.72 -2.21
C THR A 96 14.25 -4.62 -1.23
N GLY A 97 14.10 -3.85 -0.17
CA GLY A 97 15.09 -3.74 0.91
C GLY A 97 14.97 -4.86 1.94
N ASN A 98 15.63 -4.68 3.08
CA ASN A 98 15.58 -5.67 4.15
C ASN A 98 14.37 -5.44 5.08
N ASN A 99 14.03 -6.46 5.86
CA ASN A 99 12.86 -6.46 6.75
C ASN A 99 13.22 -6.24 8.23
N LYS A 100 14.42 -5.71 8.51
CA LYS A 100 14.91 -5.58 9.88
C LYS A 100 14.06 -4.65 10.74
N TYR A 101 13.60 -3.55 10.14
CA TYR A 101 12.75 -2.56 10.82
C TYR A 101 11.53 -2.26 9.97
N PRO A 102 10.53 -3.17 9.95
CA PRO A 102 9.34 -2.96 9.13
C PRO A 102 8.51 -1.78 9.64
N ASP A 103 7.96 -1.01 8.70
CA ASP A 103 7.13 0.15 9.03
C ASP A 103 5.68 -0.29 9.30
N ARG A 104 5.37 -0.56 10.56
CA ARG A 104 4.03 -1.01 10.95
C ARG A 104 2.99 0.10 10.85
N GLU A 105 3.42 1.35 10.92
CA GLU A 105 2.53 2.49 10.73
C GLU A 105 2.01 2.54 9.30
N GLN A 106 2.83 2.16 8.32
CA GLN A 106 2.40 2.05 6.94
C GLN A 106 1.26 1.03 6.80
N LEU A 107 1.37 -0.11 7.50
CA LEU A 107 0.31 -1.12 7.49
C LEU A 107 -1.03 -0.56 8.01
N THR A 108 -0.97 0.18 9.11
CA THR A 108 -2.16 0.81 9.69
C THR A 108 -2.78 1.81 8.72
N LEU A 109 -1.97 2.70 8.16
CA LEU A 109 -2.48 3.73 7.24
C LEU A 109 -3.04 3.15 5.96
N MET A 110 -2.40 2.14 5.39
CA MET A 110 -2.92 1.47 4.20
C MET A 110 -4.31 0.90 4.47
N SER A 111 -4.48 0.24 5.61
CA SER A 111 -5.77 -0.34 5.99
C SER A 111 -6.85 0.73 6.15
N LEU A 112 -6.51 1.82 6.84
CA LEU A 112 -7.44 2.93 7.08
C LEU A 112 -7.90 3.57 5.78
N MET A 113 -6.97 3.79 4.84
CA MET A 113 -7.29 4.38 3.55
C MET A 113 -8.18 3.46 2.71
N VAL A 114 -7.93 2.15 2.75
CA VAL A 114 -8.77 1.19 2.04
C VAL A 114 -10.21 1.22 2.58
N PHE A 115 -10.38 1.30 3.89
CA PHE A 115 -11.72 1.42 4.48
C PHE A 115 -12.45 2.67 4.00
N GLN A 116 -11.73 3.77 3.80
CA GLN A 116 -12.32 5.02 3.31
C GLN A 116 -12.76 4.90 1.84
N TYR A 117 -11.95 4.24 1.02
CA TYR A 117 -12.22 4.08 -0.40
C TYR A 117 -13.28 3.01 -0.70
N PHE A 118 -13.43 2.04 0.18
CA PHE A 118 -14.33 0.91 -0.02
C PHE A 118 -15.24 0.72 1.20
N PRO A 119 -16.32 1.52 1.30
CA PRO A 119 -17.16 1.55 2.52
C PRO A 119 -17.81 0.23 2.89
N HIS A 120 -17.95 -0.69 1.94
CA HIS A 120 -18.57 -2.00 2.19
C HIS A 120 -17.60 -3.03 2.80
N ILE A 121 -16.30 -2.76 2.74
CA ILE A 121 -15.30 -3.71 3.25
C ILE A 121 -15.31 -3.70 4.78
N ARG A 122 -15.33 -4.90 5.38
CA ARG A 122 -15.41 -5.10 6.83
C ARG A 122 -14.07 -5.44 7.46
N LYS A 123 -13.15 -6.00 6.67
CA LYS A 123 -11.85 -6.45 7.16
C LYS A 123 -10.78 -6.16 6.09
N VAL A 124 -9.66 -5.59 6.54
CA VAL A 124 -8.50 -5.38 5.66
C VAL A 124 -7.31 -6.13 6.23
N ASN A 125 -6.68 -6.92 5.37
CA ASN A 125 -5.37 -7.52 5.61
C ASN A 125 -4.34 -6.66 4.89
N SER A 126 -3.35 -6.17 5.62
CA SER A 126 -2.27 -5.37 5.03
C SER A 126 -0.96 -6.12 5.14
N ALA A 127 -0.09 -5.92 4.16
CA ALA A 127 1.18 -6.64 4.11
C ALA A 127 2.29 -5.80 3.51
N LEU A 128 3.45 -5.87 4.15
CA LEU A 128 4.71 -5.47 3.54
C LEU A 128 5.36 -6.76 3.04
N LEU A 129 5.48 -6.89 1.72
CA LEU A 129 6.05 -8.08 1.10
C LEU A 129 7.50 -7.80 0.74
N PHE A 130 8.40 -8.35 1.54
CA PHE A 130 9.86 -8.23 1.32
C PHE A 130 10.28 -9.28 0.30
N LEU A 131 10.31 -8.88 -0.96
CA LEU A 131 10.48 -9.77 -2.10
C LEU A 131 11.80 -10.53 -2.09
N VAL A 132 12.90 -9.83 -1.82
CA VAL A 132 14.24 -10.43 -1.85
C VAL A 132 14.41 -11.46 -0.74
N LYS A 133 13.88 -11.17 0.44
CA LYS A 133 13.94 -12.08 1.59
C LYS A 133 12.84 -13.13 1.58
N ASN A 134 11.86 -12.98 0.68
CA ASN A 134 10.69 -13.85 0.63
C ASN A 134 9.99 -13.93 1.99
N ASP A 135 9.74 -12.77 2.58
CA ASP A 135 9.12 -12.64 3.90
C ASP A 135 7.98 -11.63 3.83
N MET A 136 6.99 -11.81 4.68
CA MET A 136 5.82 -10.94 4.70
C MET A 136 5.51 -10.52 6.14
N VAL A 137 5.44 -9.21 6.36
CA VAL A 137 4.97 -8.64 7.62
C VAL A 137 3.52 -8.24 7.41
N ARG A 138 2.62 -8.79 8.21
CA ARG A 138 1.18 -8.63 8.04
C ARG A 138 0.52 -8.01 9.24
N ALA A 139 -0.62 -7.35 8.99
CA ALA A 139 -1.54 -6.88 10.02
C ALA A 139 -2.97 -7.05 9.51
N GLN A 140 -3.90 -7.08 10.42
CA GLN A 140 -5.32 -7.21 10.12
C GLN A 140 -6.08 -6.16 10.91
N MET A 141 -7.03 -5.50 10.26
CA MET A 141 -7.87 -4.49 10.90
C MET A 141 -9.32 -4.73 10.55
N MET A 142 -10.18 -4.68 11.56
CA MET A 142 -11.63 -4.72 11.36
C MET A 142 -12.14 -3.29 11.26
N ARG A 143 -13.24 -3.10 10.49
CA ARG A 143 -13.81 -1.75 10.31
C ARG A 143 -14.12 -1.05 11.62
N GLU A 144 -14.58 -1.80 12.61
CA GLU A 144 -14.92 -1.24 13.92
C GLU A 144 -13.75 -0.56 14.62
N GLN A 145 -12.53 -0.93 14.24
CA GLN A 145 -11.30 -0.36 14.81
C GLN A 145 -10.89 0.95 14.12
N ALA A 146 -11.42 1.21 12.93
CA ALA A 146 -10.92 2.28 12.06
C ALA A 146 -11.10 3.67 12.66
N GLU A 147 -12.26 3.94 13.27
CA GLU A 147 -12.55 5.26 13.83
C GLU A 147 -11.56 5.63 14.94
N ALA A 148 -11.31 4.70 15.86
CA ALA A 148 -10.35 4.93 16.95
C ALA A 148 -8.93 5.12 16.43
N GLU A 149 -8.53 4.35 15.42
CA GLU A 149 -7.21 4.47 14.82
C GLU A 149 -7.05 5.80 14.07
N TRP A 150 -8.06 6.24 13.31
CA TRP A 150 -8.05 7.56 12.66
C TRP A 150 -7.94 8.68 13.69
N TRP A 151 -8.66 8.58 14.81
CA TRP A 151 -8.61 9.58 15.87
C TRP A 151 -7.20 9.72 16.44
N LYS A 152 -6.54 8.62 16.76
CA LYS A 152 -5.15 8.63 17.25
C LYS A 152 -4.22 9.26 16.22
N TYR A 153 -4.40 8.89 14.97
CA TYR A 153 -3.53 9.34 13.89
C TYR A 153 -3.69 10.84 13.66
N ARG A 154 -4.91 11.32 13.58
CA ARG A 154 -5.19 12.74 13.37
C ARG A 154 -4.68 13.59 14.52
N GLU A 155 -4.87 13.17 15.75
CA GLU A 155 -4.36 13.88 16.92
C GLU A 155 -2.84 14.00 16.88
N ARG A 156 -2.16 12.89 16.58
CA ARG A 156 -0.70 12.85 16.48
C ARG A 156 -0.17 13.78 15.40
N TYR A 157 -0.73 13.70 14.20
CA TYR A 157 -0.23 14.46 13.05
C TYR A 157 -0.72 15.90 13.02
N ALA A 158 -1.79 16.23 13.68
CA ALA A 158 -2.21 17.63 13.83
C ALA A 158 -1.14 18.45 14.55
N ARG A 159 -0.45 17.86 15.52
CA ARG A 159 0.63 18.52 16.24
C ARG A 159 1.94 18.59 15.45
N LEU A 160 2.07 17.79 14.41
CA LEU A 160 3.29 17.69 13.62
C LEU A 160 3.05 18.06 12.15
N GLU A 161 1.99 18.80 11.88
CA GLU A 161 1.52 19.12 10.53
C GLU A 161 2.64 19.62 9.61
N ALA A 162 3.47 20.54 10.08
CA ALA A 162 4.55 21.11 9.28
C ALA A 162 5.62 20.09 8.90
N SER A 163 5.76 19.03 9.69
CA SER A 163 6.78 18.00 9.46
C SER A 163 6.34 16.92 8.49
N PHE A 164 5.04 16.79 8.24
CA PHE A 164 4.48 15.69 7.46
C PHE A 164 3.74 16.12 6.21
N SER A 165 3.86 17.40 5.86
CA SER A 165 3.03 18.00 4.82
C SER A 165 3.05 17.32 3.47
N ASN A 166 4.05 16.52 3.15
CA ASN A 166 4.15 16.03 1.78
C ASN A 166 4.34 14.54 1.59
N ASP A 167 4.79 13.77 2.58
CA ASP A 167 5.30 12.46 2.24
C ASP A 167 5.21 11.40 3.32
N VAL A 168 4.05 11.23 3.92
CA VAL A 168 3.84 10.11 4.83
C VAL A 168 4.12 8.77 4.12
N TRP A 169 3.99 8.76 2.81
CA TRP A 169 4.09 7.55 1.99
C TRP A 169 5.20 7.56 0.97
N ASN A 170 6.00 8.57 0.94
CA ASN A 170 7.03 8.62 -0.09
C ASN A 170 8.08 7.56 0.21
N PRO A 171 8.17 6.53 -0.63
CA PRO A 171 9.16 5.48 -0.42
C PRO A 171 10.58 5.98 -0.56
#